data_f30d5b6cbd63248765a8c7680399adb0
#
_entry.id   f30d5b6cbd63248765a8c7680399adb0
#
_cell.length_a   1.000
_cell.length_b   1.000
_cell.length_c   1.000
_cell.angle_alpha   90.00
_cell.angle_beta   90.00
_cell.angle_gamma   90.00
#
_symmetry.space_group_name_H-M   'P 1'
#
loop_
_entity.id
_entity.type
_entity.pdbx_description
1 polymer ?
#
loop_
_entity_poly.entity_id
_entity_poly.type
_entity_poly.pdbx_seq_one_letter_code
_entity_poly.pdbx_strand_id
1 'polypeptide(L)'
;MTPVEGSERGNRVKRSGQARPGPGGGVTESRTAAAMTLADLRSGVLLDAAFERRVGPLDARDRRWTQELIWGMLRRRGWLDAMLAIRVRGGVVKLDADVADLLRLGAYQLLHMGSVPAYAAIAQTVELTKRRHGIGASKLVNAVLRRVDRERDNLEPTAPVDPIDALAQRHSHPRWVVARWVERWGVADTELLLQANNLEAPIFVRPYGIGREGLEAMLDSADVETLQSSLVPDSLRLRAGVALTELGAFKQGMLFVQDPAATLVTQYAAFPQGALVADLCAAPGGKTLELSRTASLVIAADRNSTRVERMLVGMGRVGAPNVIAMI
;
A
#
# COMPACT_ATOMS: atom_id res chain seq x y z
N MET A 1 -57.08 -7.78 47.61
CA MET A 1 -56.92 -6.58 46.77
C MET A 1 -55.66 -6.75 45.98
N THR A 2 -55.80 -6.96 44.69
CA THR A 2 -54.83 -7.34 43.67
C THR A 2 -53.90 -6.15 43.31
N PRO A 3 -52.58 -6.39 43.01
CA PRO A 3 -51.73 -5.38 42.41
C PRO A 3 -51.78 -5.48 40.87
N VAL A 4 -51.75 -4.34 40.25
CA VAL A 4 -51.81 -4.14 38.81
C VAL A 4 -50.39 -4.30 38.21
N GLU A 5 -50.25 -5.20 37.21
CA GLU A 5 -49.05 -5.34 36.39
C GLU A 5 -48.91 -4.17 35.39
N GLY A 6 -47.78 -3.48 35.47
CA GLY A 6 -47.34 -2.47 34.50
C GLY A 6 -46.42 -3.11 33.46
N SER A 7 -46.93 -3.25 32.21
CA SER A 7 -46.19 -3.74 31.04
C SER A 7 -45.22 -2.70 30.51
N GLU A 8 -43.89 -2.86 30.71
CA GLU A 8 -42.84 -2.15 30.00
C GLU A 8 -42.59 -2.84 28.66
N ARG A 9 -43.05 -2.22 27.57
CA ARG A 9 -42.69 -2.58 26.19
C ARG A 9 -41.31 -2.04 25.86
N GLY A 10 -40.31 -2.90 25.96
CA GLY A 10 -38.93 -2.59 25.48
C GLY A 10 -38.92 -2.39 23.97
N ASN A 11 -38.54 -1.18 23.56
CA ASN A 11 -38.37 -0.78 22.17
C ASN A 11 -37.07 -1.40 21.62
N ARG A 12 -37.18 -2.54 20.99
CA ARG A 12 -36.07 -3.25 20.33
C ARG A 12 -35.76 -2.56 19.01
N VAL A 13 -34.74 -1.68 19.02
CA VAL A 13 -34.15 -1.09 17.83
C VAL A 13 -33.61 -2.23 16.95
N LYS A 14 -34.28 -2.50 15.85
CA LYS A 14 -33.83 -3.44 14.81
C LYS A 14 -32.55 -2.85 14.18
N ARG A 15 -31.39 -3.39 14.52
CA ARG A 15 -30.18 -3.22 13.74
C ARG A 15 -30.43 -3.83 12.36
N SER A 16 -30.50 -3.00 11.34
CA SER A 16 -30.55 -3.43 9.95
C SER A 16 -29.24 -4.14 9.61
N GLY A 17 -29.25 -5.46 9.69
CA GLY A 17 -28.19 -6.31 9.17
C GLY A 17 -28.13 -6.11 7.65
N GLN A 18 -27.10 -5.47 7.15
CA GLN A 18 -26.82 -5.49 5.71
C GLN A 18 -26.58 -6.95 5.31
N ALA A 19 -27.43 -7.45 4.43
CA ALA A 19 -27.39 -8.78 3.89
C ALA A 19 -26.02 -9.00 3.18
N ARG A 20 -25.31 -10.05 3.57
CA ARG A 20 -24.16 -10.57 2.80
C ARG A 20 -24.66 -10.86 1.39
N PRO A 21 -23.99 -10.38 0.31
CA PRO A 21 -24.39 -10.74 -1.04
C PRO A 21 -24.28 -12.26 -1.21
N GLY A 22 -25.39 -12.88 -1.63
CA GLY A 22 -25.45 -14.31 -1.94
C GLY A 22 -24.59 -14.67 -3.16
N PRO A 23 -24.43 -15.97 -3.51
CA PRO A 23 -23.61 -16.46 -4.62
C PRO A 23 -24.23 -16.07 -5.97
N GLY A 24 -24.10 -14.83 -6.37
CA GLY A 24 -24.67 -14.21 -7.57
C GLY A 24 -24.58 -12.69 -7.53
N GLY A 25 -23.97 -12.13 -6.50
CA GLY A 25 -23.83 -10.69 -6.31
C GLY A 25 -22.89 -10.06 -7.34
N GLY A 26 -23.27 -8.87 -7.85
CA GLY A 26 -22.52 -8.10 -8.83
C GLY A 26 -21.07 -7.79 -8.40
N VAL A 27 -20.32 -7.16 -9.30
CA VAL A 27 -18.95 -6.74 -9.03
C VAL A 27 -18.90 -5.82 -7.81
N THR A 28 -17.99 -6.07 -6.88
CA THR A 28 -17.78 -5.22 -5.70
C THR A 28 -17.22 -3.85 -6.09
N GLU A 29 -17.54 -2.83 -5.31
CA GLU A 29 -17.02 -1.48 -5.49
C GLU A 29 -15.48 -1.46 -5.41
N SER A 30 -14.89 -2.24 -4.51
CA SER A 30 -13.43 -2.41 -4.35
C SER A 30 -12.73 -2.84 -5.66
N ARG A 31 -13.30 -3.84 -6.37
CA ARG A 31 -12.74 -4.30 -7.67
C ARG A 31 -12.93 -3.28 -8.77
N THR A 32 -14.05 -2.59 -8.77
CA THR A 32 -14.31 -1.49 -9.71
C THR A 32 -13.33 -0.34 -9.46
N ALA A 33 -13.12 0.05 -8.21
CA ALA A 33 -12.15 1.06 -7.83
C ALA A 33 -10.73 0.67 -8.25
N ALA A 34 -10.32 -0.60 -8.05
CA ALA A 34 -9.02 -1.08 -8.49
C ALA A 34 -8.83 -0.95 -10.01
N ALA A 35 -9.80 -1.38 -10.81
CA ALA A 35 -9.72 -1.27 -12.28
C ALA A 35 -9.68 0.18 -12.75
N MET A 36 -10.46 1.07 -12.11
CA MET A 36 -10.48 2.48 -12.44
C MET A 36 -9.17 3.19 -12.03
N THR A 37 -8.57 2.81 -10.91
CA THR A 37 -7.24 3.32 -10.50
C THR A 37 -6.18 2.98 -11.54
N LEU A 38 -6.17 1.74 -12.06
CA LEU A 38 -5.23 1.35 -13.10
C LEU A 38 -5.48 2.08 -14.43
N ALA A 39 -6.75 2.36 -14.76
CA ALA A 39 -7.08 3.17 -15.93
C ALA A 39 -6.55 4.62 -15.79
N ASP A 40 -6.72 5.23 -14.63
CA ASP A 40 -6.17 6.56 -14.33
C ASP A 40 -4.63 6.54 -14.39
N LEU A 41 -3.99 5.50 -13.86
CA LEU A 41 -2.53 5.32 -13.91
C LEU A 41 -2.02 5.24 -15.36
N ARG A 42 -2.72 4.52 -16.25
CA ARG A 42 -2.38 4.47 -17.68
C ARG A 42 -2.53 5.82 -18.38
N SER A 43 -3.43 6.67 -17.91
CA SER A 43 -3.59 8.04 -18.42
C SER A 43 -2.58 9.03 -17.86
N GLY A 44 -1.60 8.57 -17.06
CA GLY A 44 -0.52 9.39 -16.52
C GLY A 44 -0.79 10.00 -15.14
N VAL A 45 -1.92 9.67 -14.48
CA VAL A 45 -2.18 10.08 -13.11
C VAL A 45 -1.27 9.28 -12.17
N LEU A 46 -0.64 9.94 -11.20
CA LEU A 46 0.18 9.26 -10.19
C LEU A 46 -0.66 8.29 -9.37
N LEU A 47 -0.06 7.14 -9.01
CA LEU A 47 -0.77 6.02 -8.36
C LEU A 47 -1.53 6.47 -7.10
N ASP A 48 -0.88 7.22 -6.21
CA ASP A 48 -1.52 7.68 -4.97
C ASP A 48 -2.72 8.58 -5.25
N ALA A 49 -2.60 9.51 -6.20
CA ALA A 49 -3.70 10.41 -6.58
C ALA A 49 -4.84 9.65 -7.27
N ALA A 50 -4.52 8.68 -8.13
CA ALA A 50 -5.51 7.82 -8.77
C ALA A 50 -6.26 6.97 -7.74
N PHE A 51 -5.53 6.38 -6.79
CA PHE A 51 -6.11 5.59 -5.70
C PHE A 51 -7.05 6.42 -4.83
N GLU A 52 -6.57 7.54 -4.27
CA GLU A 52 -7.39 8.41 -3.40
C GLU A 52 -8.69 8.85 -4.07
N ARG A 53 -8.63 9.18 -5.36
CA ARG A 53 -9.82 9.55 -6.15
C ARG A 53 -10.87 8.45 -6.21
N ARG A 54 -10.44 7.18 -6.27
CA ARG A 54 -11.31 6.03 -6.53
C ARG A 54 -11.82 5.34 -5.26
N VAL A 55 -11.09 5.45 -4.15
CA VAL A 55 -11.44 4.75 -2.90
C VAL A 55 -12.20 5.63 -1.90
N GLY A 56 -12.40 6.90 -2.19
CA GLY A 56 -13.12 7.82 -1.30
C GLY A 56 -14.46 7.30 -0.76
N PRO A 57 -15.30 6.64 -1.58
CA PRO A 57 -16.58 6.07 -1.12
C PRO A 57 -16.45 4.77 -0.32
N LEU A 58 -15.29 4.11 -0.33
CA LEU A 58 -15.09 2.81 0.31
C LEU A 58 -14.88 2.96 1.81
N ASP A 59 -15.36 1.99 2.58
CA ASP A 59 -15.02 1.88 4.00
C ASP A 59 -13.53 1.52 4.20
N ALA A 60 -13.06 1.61 5.45
CA ALA A 60 -11.65 1.40 5.78
C ALA A 60 -11.15 -0.03 5.44
N ARG A 61 -12.02 -1.04 5.53
CA ARG A 61 -11.69 -2.44 5.19
C ARG A 61 -11.53 -2.60 3.68
N ASP A 62 -12.51 -2.13 2.93
CA ASP A 62 -12.53 -2.21 1.46
C ASP A 62 -11.42 -1.36 0.85
N ARG A 63 -11.10 -0.21 1.45
CA ARG A 63 -9.97 0.62 1.05
C ARG A 63 -8.65 -0.12 1.22
N ARG A 64 -8.39 -0.78 2.37
CA ARG A 64 -7.17 -1.59 2.58
C ARG A 64 -7.10 -2.77 1.62
N TRP A 65 -8.20 -3.47 1.42
CA TRP A 65 -8.29 -4.59 0.48
C TRP A 65 -7.98 -4.15 -0.96
N THR A 66 -8.51 -3.00 -1.39
CA THR A 66 -8.25 -2.42 -2.72
C THR A 66 -6.79 -2.00 -2.86
N GLN A 67 -6.20 -1.44 -1.81
CA GLN A 67 -4.78 -1.09 -1.77
C GLN A 67 -3.91 -2.32 -1.92
N GLU A 68 -4.14 -3.38 -1.14
CA GLU A 68 -3.41 -4.65 -1.26
C GLU A 68 -3.50 -5.20 -2.69
N LEU A 69 -4.70 -5.23 -3.28
CA LEU A 69 -4.91 -5.73 -4.63
C LEU A 69 -4.09 -4.94 -5.66
N ILE A 70 -4.09 -3.62 -5.61
CA ILE A 70 -3.40 -2.77 -6.60
C ILE A 70 -1.89 -2.82 -6.40
N TRP A 71 -1.39 -2.52 -5.19
CA TRP A 71 0.05 -2.47 -4.91
C TRP A 71 0.69 -3.85 -5.02
N GLY A 72 0.03 -4.88 -4.56
CA GLY A 72 0.49 -6.24 -4.67
C GLY A 72 0.59 -6.71 -6.12
N MET A 73 -0.45 -6.45 -6.94
CA MET A 73 -0.44 -6.76 -8.36
C MET A 73 0.66 -6.00 -9.11
N LEU A 74 0.80 -4.69 -8.86
CA LEU A 74 1.83 -3.87 -9.51
C LEU A 74 3.25 -4.35 -9.14
N ARG A 75 3.47 -4.70 -7.88
CA ARG A 75 4.75 -5.23 -7.37
C ARG A 75 5.14 -6.54 -8.03
N ARG A 76 4.16 -7.37 -8.43
CA ARG A 76 4.37 -8.67 -9.08
C ARG A 76 4.05 -8.69 -10.56
N ARG A 77 3.88 -7.52 -11.18
CA ARG A 77 3.41 -7.39 -12.55
C ARG A 77 4.29 -8.13 -13.57
N GLY A 78 5.62 -8.04 -13.43
CA GLY A 78 6.55 -8.70 -14.37
C GLY A 78 6.41 -10.22 -14.34
N TRP A 79 6.35 -10.83 -13.15
CA TRP A 79 6.12 -12.26 -12.99
C TRP A 79 4.73 -12.67 -13.47
N LEU A 80 3.69 -11.90 -13.14
CA LEU A 80 2.33 -12.14 -13.63
C LEU A 80 2.26 -12.10 -15.16
N ASP A 81 2.91 -11.12 -15.79
CA ASP A 81 2.94 -11.02 -17.24
C ASP A 81 3.63 -12.21 -17.89
N ALA A 82 4.76 -12.66 -17.37
CA ALA A 82 5.47 -13.83 -17.86
C ALA A 82 4.65 -15.13 -17.68
N MET A 83 4.01 -15.30 -16.53
CA MET A 83 3.14 -16.43 -16.24
C MET A 83 1.90 -16.44 -17.15
N LEU A 84 1.30 -15.29 -17.39
CA LEU A 84 0.13 -15.15 -18.26
C LEU A 84 0.49 -15.27 -19.75
N ALA A 85 1.69 -14.87 -20.17
CA ALA A 85 2.11 -14.88 -21.56
C ALA A 85 2.00 -16.26 -22.22
N ILE A 86 2.31 -17.33 -21.49
CA ILE A 86 2.19 -18.71 -21.98
C ILE A 86 0.74 -19.25 -21.97
N ARG A 87 -0.18 -18.52 -21.38
CA ARG A 87 -1.59 -18.88 -21.24
C ARG A 87 -2.52 -18.03 -22.10
N VAL A 88 -2.01 -16.93 -22.64
CA VAL A 88 -2.70 -16.01 -23.55
C VAL A 88 -2.12 -16.15 -24.96
N ARG A 89 -2.95 -16.50 -25.93
CA ARG A 89 -2.49 -16.63 -27.33
C ARG A 89 -1.93 -15.29 -27.83
N GLY A 90 -0.64 -15.29 -28.13
CA GLY A 90 0.10 -14.10 -28.56
C GLY A 90 0.59 -13.20 -27.42
N GLY A 91 0.45 -13.64 -26.15
CA GLY A 91 0.95 -12.94 -25.00
C GLY A 91 0.03 -11.82 -24.50
N VAL A 92 0.27 -11.38 -23.26
CA VAL A 92 -0.52 -10.31 -22.60
C VAL A 92 -0.39 -8.96 -23.33
N VAL A 93 0.73 -8.72 -24.00
CA VAL A 93 1.04 -7.47 -24.72
C VAL A 93 0.08 -7.20 -25.89
N LYS A 94 -0.53 -8.26 -26.45
CA LYS A 94 -1.50 -8.12 -27.56
C LYS A 94 -2.93 -7.85 -27.10
N LEU A 95 -3.19 -7.90 -25.80
CA LEU A 95 -4.50 -7.58 -25.26
C LEU A 95 -4.71 -6.06 -25.20
N ASP A 96 -5.97 -5.65 -25.25
CA ASP A 96 -6.33 -4.31 -24.77
C ASP A 96 -5.75 -4.07 -23.39
N ALA A 97 -5.19 -2.88 -23.14
CA ALA A 97 -4.46 -2.59 -21.91
C ALA A 97 -5.34 -2.73 -20.64
N ASP A 98 -6.63 -2.37 -20.73
CA ASP A 98 -7.57 -2.52 -19.63
C ASP A 98 -7.93 -3.99 -19.39
N VAL A 99 -8.10 -4.79 -20.47
CA VAL A 99 -8.33 -6.24 -20.38
C VAL A 99 -7.11 -6.94 -19.77
N ALA A 100 -5.90 -6.51 -20.13
CA ALA A 100 -4.66 -7.03 -19.55
C ALA A 100 -4.59 -6.72 -18.03
N ASP A 101 -4.94 -5.53 -17.62
CA ASP A 101 -4.97 -5.16 -16.20
C ASP A 101 -6.05 -5.92 -15.41
N LEU A 102 -7.24 -6.09 -15.99
CA LEU A 102 -8.28 -6.91 -15.36
C LEU A 102 -7.82 -8.38 -15.19
N LEU A 103 -7.13 -8.92 -16.20
CA LEU A 103 -6.56 -10.26 -16.12
C LEU A 103 -5.49 -10.39 -15.03
N ARG A 104 -4.58 -9.40 -14.91
CA ARG A 104 -3.58 -9.31 -13.84
C ARG A 104 -4.22 -9.23 -12.45
N LEU A 105 -5.24 -8.37 -12.29
CA LEU A 105 -5.99 -8.25 -11.02
C LEU A 105 -6.67 -9.56 -10.64
N GLY A 106 -7.27 -10.27 -11.61
CA GLY A 106 -7.88 -11.58 -11.38
C GLY A 106 -6.85 -12.64 -10.97
N ALA A 107 -5.73 -12.71 -11.68
CA ALA A 107 -4.64 -13.63 -11.39
C ALA A 107 -4.00 -13.34 -10.02
N TYR A 108 -3.77 -12.07 -9.67
CA TYR A 108 -3.25 -11.70 -8.37
C TYR A 108 -4.18 -12.13 -7.22
N GLN A 109 -5.48 -11.91 -7.35
CA GLN A 109 -6.46 -12.37 -6.35
C GLN A 109 -6.42 -13.89 -6.17
N LEU A 110 -6.33 -14.65 -7.26
CA LEU A 110 -6.27 -16.11 -7.23
C LEU A 110 -5.03 -16.65 -6.51
N LEU A 111 -3.88 -15.98 -6.70
CA LEU A 111 -2.57 -16.52 -6.34
C LEU A 111 -2.04 -15.95 -5.02
N HIS A 112 -2.39 -14.71 -4.69
CA HIS A 112 -1.74 -13.97 -3.61
C HIS A 112 -2.71 -13.43 -2.54
N MET A 113 -4.03 -13.47 -2.78
CA MET A 113 -5.02 -13.01 -1.80
C MET A 113 -5.77 -14.21 -1.21
N GLY A 114 -5.18 -14.89 -0.24
CA GLY A 114 -5.72 -16.12 0.37
C GLY A 114 -7.12 -15.97 1.00
N SER A 115 -7.53 -14.75 1.33
CA SER A 115 -8.88 -14.46 1.83
C SER A 115 -9.96 -14.43 0.72
N VAL A 116 -9.55 -14.47 -0.56
CA VAL A 116 -10.48 -14.41 -1.72
C VAL A 116 -10.70 -15.82 -2.27
N PRO A 117 -11.92 -16.37 -2.20
CA PRO A 117 -12.23 -17.65 -2.83
C PRO A 117 -12.02 -17.59 -4.35
N ALA A 118 -11.44 -18.65 -4.93
CA ALA A 118 -11.11 -18.71 -6.36
C ALA A 118 -12.32 -18.42 -7.26
N TYR A 119 -13.49 -19.00 -6.93
CA TYR A 119 -14.72 -18.76 -7.69
C TYR A 119 -15.12 -17.26 -7.71
N ALA A 120 -14.92 -16.57 -6.58
CA ALA A 120 -15.26 -15.15 -6.47
C ALA A 120 -14.27 -14.28 -7.25
N ALA A 121 -12.97 -14.57 -7.18
CA ALA A 121 -11.95 -13.90 -7.98
C ALA A 121 -12.26 -14.01 -9.48
N ILE A 122 -12.55 -15.22 -9.96
CA ILE A 122 -12.87 -15.47 -11.38
C ILE A 122 -14.18 -14.78 -11.75
N ALA A 123 -15.29 -15.09 -11.07
CA ALA A 123 -16.62 -14.64 -11.45
C ALA A 123 -16.72 -13.11 -11.50
N GLN A 124 -16.18 -12.41 -10.49
CA GLN A 124 -16.25 -10.95 -10.44
C GLN A 124 -15.31 -10.28 -11.44
N THR A 125 -14.13 -10.83 -11.69
CA THR A 125 -13.24 -10.31 -12.74
C THR A 125 -13.86 -10.49 -14.13
N VAL A 126 -14.47 -11.64 -14.39
CA VAL A 126 -15.17 -11.91 -15.65
C VAL A 126 -16.37 -10.98 -15.85
N GLU A 127 -17.18 -10.78 -14.82
CA GLU A 127 -18.33 -9.87 -14.89
C GLU A 127 -17.87 -8.41 -15.10
N LEU A 128 -16.82 -7.97 -14.42
CA LEU A 128 -16.24 -6.64 -14.62
C LEU A 128 -15.72 -6.47 -16.05
N THR A 129 -15.02 -7.48 -16.57
CA THR A 129 -14.55 -7.48 -17.96
C THR A 129 -15.72 -7.43 -18.95
N LYS A 130 -16.78 -8.19 -18.70
CA LYS A 130 -17.99 -8.20 -19.53
C LYS A 130 -18.65 -6.81 -19.61
N ARG A 131 -18.77 -6.14 -18.47
CA ARG A 131 -19.36 -4.77 -18.41
C ARG A 131 -18.54 -3.74 -19.16
N ARG A 132 -17.20 -3.88 -19.14
CA ARG A 132 -16.29 -2.88 -19.74
C ARG A 132 -15.95 -3.16 -21.19
N HIS A 133 -15.81 -4.44 -21.58
CA HIS A 133 -15.26 -4.89 -22.87
C HIS A 133 -16.13 -5.91 -23.60
N GLY A 134 -17.29 -6.23 -23.06
CA GLY A 134 -18.24 -7.15 -23.69
C GLY A 134 -17.91 -8.63 -23.53
N ILE A 135 -18.72 -9.48 -24.20
CA ILE A 135 -18.73 -10.94 -24.02
C ILE A 135 -17.43 -11.60 -24.52
N GLY A 136 -16.84 -11.11 -25.61
CA GLY A 136 -15.64 -11.69 -26.21
C GLY A 136 -14.45 -11.65 -25.24
N ALA A 137 -14.14 -10.47 -24.70
CA ALA A 137 -13.07 -10.29 -23.73
C ALA A 137 -13.33 -11.07 -22.44
N SER A 138 -14.57 -11.10 -21.94
CA SER A 138 -14.92 -11.84 -20.72
C SER A 138 -14.76 -13.36 -20.88
N LYS A 139 -15.05 -13.93 -22.06
CA LYS A 139 -14.78 -15.35 -22.34
C LYS A 139 -13.29 -15.66 -22.28
N LEU A 140 -12.45 -14.80 -22.86
CA LEU A 140 -10.99 -14.95 -22.81
C LEU A 140 -10.49 -14.91 -21.37
N VAL A 141 -10.87 -13.87 -20.60
CA VAL A 141 -10.47 -13.72 -19.19
C VAL A 141 -10.92 -14.93 -18.36
N ASN A 142 -12.15 -15.42 -18.56
CA ASN A 142 -12.64 -16.62 -17.87
C ASN A 142 -11.80 -17.85 -18.21
N ALA A 143 -11.50 -18.08 -19.48
CA ALA A 143 -10.70 -19.23 -19.92
C ALA A 143 -9.30 -19.20 -19.31
N VAL A 144 -8.63 -18.04 -19.35
CA VAL A 144 -7.27 -17.87 -18.81
C VAL A 144 -7.26 -18.01 -17.29
N LEU A 145 -8.16 -17.35 -16.55
CA LEU A 145 -8.19 -17.44 -15.08
C LEU A 145 -8.53 -18.86 -14.59
N ARG A 146 -9.46 -19.55 -15.25
CA ARG A 146 -9.73 -20.97 -14.94
C ARG A 146 -8.54 -21.88 -15.23
N ARG A 147 -7.75 -21.57 -16.26
CA ARG A 147 -6.52 -22.29 -16.53
C ARG A 147 -5.48 -22.02 -15.45
N VAL A 148 -5.27 -20.77 -15.05
CA VAL A 148 -4.39 -20.39 -13.92
C VAL A 148 -4.80 -21.13 -12.64
N ASP A 149 -6.09 -21.18 -12.32
CA ASP A 149 -6.58 -21.86 -11.12
C ASP A 149 -6.33 -23.39 -11.15
N ARG A 150 -6.51 -24.04 -12.31
CA ARG A 150 -6.23 -25.48 -12.46
C ARG A 150 -4.73 -25.81 -12.42
N GLU A 151 -3.89 -24.92 -12.92
CA GLU A 151 -2.44 -25.11 -13.01
C GLU A 151 -1.69 -24.51 -11.81
N ARG A 152 -2.42 -24.19 -10.72
CA ARG A 152 -1.90 -23.43 -9.57
C ARG A 152 -0.58 -23.95 -9.01
N ASP A 153 -0.38 -25.26 -9.01
CA ASP A 153 0.82 -25.90 -8.48
C ASP A 153 2.00 -25.91 -9.47
N ASN A 154 1.77 -25.46 -10.71
CA ASN A 154 2.79 -25.41 -11.76
C ASN A 154 2.65 -24.14 -12.63
N LEU A 155 2.87 -22.99 -12.01
CA LEU A 155 2.70 -21.69 -12.68
C LEU A 155 3.99 -21.01 -13.09
N GLU A 156 5.14 -21.59 -12.73
CA GLU A 156 6.43 -20.96 -13.00
C GLU A 156 6.58 -20.65 -14.49
N PRO A 157 6.82 -19.38 -14.84
CA PRO A 157 7.11 -19.02 -16.23
C PRO A 157 8.47 -19.54 -16.64
N THR A 158 8.64 -19.79 -17.95
CA THR A 158 9.96 -20.14 -18.48
C THR A 158 10.96 -19.03 -18.15
N ALA A 159 12.02 -19.37 -17.43
CA ALA A 159 13.07 -18.43 -17.09
C ALA A 159 13.85 -18.03 -18.35
N PRO A 160 14.15 -16.74 -18.54
CA PRO A 160 15.11 -16.28 -19.55
C PRO A 160 16.50 -16.92 -19.34
N VAL A 161 17.25 -17.06 -20.44
CA VAL A 161 18.62 -17.60 -20.40
C VAL A 161 19.59 -16.63 -19.71
N ASP A 162 19.42 -15.34 -19.92
CA ASP A 162 20.22 -14.30 -19.26
C ASP A 162 19.86 -14.23 -17.76
N PRO A 163 20.84 -14.38 -16.84
CA PRO A 163 20.58 -14.37 -15.40
C PRO A 163 19.94 -13.06 -14.89
N ILE A 164 20.29 -11.92 -15.49
CA ILE A 164 19.73 -10.62 -15.14
C ILE A 164 18.25 -10.55 -15.53
N ASP A 165 17.92 -11.02 -16.74
CA ASP A 165 16.53 -11.10 -17.21
C ASP A 165 15.72 -12.09 -16.36
N ALA A 166 16.32 -13.21 -15.95
CA ALA A 166 15.68 -14.19 -15.08
C ALA A 166 15.33 -13.59 -13.71
N LEU A 167 16.26 -12.87 -13.08
CA LEU A 167 16.02 -12.16 -11.83
C LEU A 167 14.96 -11.04 -12.00
N ALA A 168 15.08 -10.25 -13.07
CA ALA A 168 14.14 -9.17 -13.37
C ALA A 168 12.70 -9.69 -13.53
N GLN A 169 12.53 -10.80 -14.25
CA GLN A 169 11.24 -11.46 -14.44
C GLN A 169 10.71 -12.05 -13.13
N ARG A 170 11.51 -12.84 -12.43
CA ARG A 170 11.12 -13.53 -11.19
C ARG A 170 10.67 -12.55 -10.12
N HIS A 171 11.42 -11.47 -9.95
CA HIS A 171 11.18 -10.48 -8.90
C HIS A 171 10.42 -9.23 -9.37
N SER A 172 10.01 -9.20 -10.66
CA SER A 172 9.23 -8.08 -11.23
C SER A 172 9.92 -6.71 -11.11
N HIS A 173 11.22 -6.67 -11.32
CA HIS A 173 12.00 -5.43 -11.32
C HIS A 173 12.49 -5.08 -12.73
N PRO A 174 12.66 -3.78 -13.04
CA PRO A 174 13.21 -3.37 -14.32
C PRO A 174 14.63 -3.93 -14.52
N ARG A 175 14.91 -4.49 -15.71
CA ARG A 175 16.22 -5.09 -16.04
C ARG A 175 17.40 -4.17 -15.73
N TRP A 176 17.28 -2.89 -16.05
CA TRP A 176 18.36 -1.93 -15.84
C TRP A 176 18.72 -1.73 -14.35
N VAL A 177 17.74 -1.80 -13.46
CA VAL A 177 17.95 -1.75 -12.01
C VAL A 177 18.70 -3.01 -11.56
N VAL A 178 18.21 -4.17 -11.97
CA VAL A 178 18.80 -5.48 -11.61
C VAL A 178 20.24 -5.55 -12.10
N ALA A 179 20.51 -5.17 -13.38
CA ALA A 179 21.86 -5.13 -13.93
C ALA A 179 22.81 -4.26 -13.10
N ARG A 180 22.38 -3.06 -12.73
CA ARG A 180 23.17 -2.12 -11.93
C ARG A 180 23.45 -2.65 -10.52
N TRP A 181 22.50 -3.35 -9.91
CA TRP A 181 22.67 -3.93 -8.59
C TRP A 181 23.55 -5.18 -8.62
N VAL A 182 23.42 -6.04 -9.64
CA VAL A 182 24.30 -7.20 -9.84
C VAL A 182 25.75 -6.76 -10.05
N GLU A 183 25.98 -5.71 -10.85
CA GLU A 183 27.31 -5.13 -11.04
C GLU A 183 27.92 -4.64 -9.71
N ARG A 184 27.12 -4.06 -8.82
CA ARG A 184 27.60 -3.46 -7.57
C ARG A 184 27.75 -4.46 -6.43
N TRP A 185 26.83 -5.41 -6.30
CA TRP A 185 26.72 -6.30 -5.11
C TRP A 185 26.79 -7.79 -5.44
N GLY A 186 26.85 -8.14 -6.71
CA GLY A 186 26.78 -9.52 -7.16
C GLY A 186 25.35 -10.08 -7.20
N VAL A 187 25.23 -11.29 -7.73
CA VAL A 187 23.93 -11.94 -7.96
C VAL A 187 23.21 -12.25 -6.67
N ALA A 188 23.92 -12.85 -5.70
CA ALA A 188 23.29 -13.35 -4.46
C ALA A 188 22.69 -12.20 -3.61
N ASP A 189 23.46 -11.15 -3.34
CA ASP A 189 22.97 -10.02 -2.54
C ASP A 189 21.89 -9.23 -3.28
N THR A 190 21.99 -9.14 -4.61
CA THR A 190 20.94 -8.54 -5.43
C THR A 190 19.65 -9.32 -5.32
N GLU A 191 19.68 -10.65 -5.36
CA GLU A 191 18.47 -11.46 -5.24
C GLU A 191 17.81 -11.28 -3.86
N LEU A 192 18.58 -11.23 -2.78
CA LEU A 192 18.07 -10.93 -1.44
C LEU A 192 17.41 -9.54 -1.39
N LEU A 193 18.02 -8.53 -2.01
CA LEU A 193 17.45 -7.19 -2.08
C LEU A 193 16.14 -7.16 -2.87
N LEU A 194 16.07 -7.86 -4.01
CA LEU A 194 14.85 -7.97 -4.82
C LEU A 194 13.72 -8.67 -4.07
N GLN A 195 14.06 -9.71 -3.29
CA GLN A 195 13.08 -10.39 -2.40
C GLN A 195 12.57 -9.43 -1.33
N ALA A 196 13.48 -8.72 -0.65
CA ALA A 196 13.12 -7.75 0.39
C ALA A 196 12.21 -6.62 -0.15
N ASN A 197 12.50 -6.11 -1.35
CA ASN A 197 11.68 -5.07 -1.99
C ASN A 197 10.25 -5.55 -2.33
N ASN A 198 10.04 -6.85 -2.46
CA ASN A 198 8.73 -7.44 -2.73
C ASN A 198 7.91 -7.73 -1.46
N LEU A 199 8.49 -7.55 -0.28
CA LEU A 199 7.75 -7.64 0.98
C LEU A 199 6.85 -6.41 1.16
N GLU A 200 5.82 -6.55 1.96
CA GLU A 200 5.04 -5.40 2.42
C GLU A 200 5.93 -4.51 3.29
N ALA A 201 5.97 -3.23 2.96
CA ALA A 201 6.79 -2.29 3.72
C ALA A 201 6.24 -2.14 5.15
N PRO A 202 7.06 -2.37 6.18
CA PRO A 202 6.63 -2.15 7.55
C PRO A 202 6.43 -0.66 7.82
N ILE A 203 5.47 -0.35 8.69
CA ILE A 203 5.25 1.03 9.15
C ILE A 203 6.16 1.26 10.35
N PHE A 204 7.02 2.26 10.24
CA PHE A 204 7.81 2.76 11.34
C PHE A 204 7.31 4.14 11.81
N VAL A 205 7.30 4.31 13.11
CA VAL A 205 6.95 5.59 13.75
C VAL A 205 8.09 6.07 14.63
N ARG A 206 8.21 7.40 14.74
CA ARG A 206 9.16 8.09 15.60
C ARG A 206 8.41 8.90 16.65
N PRO A 207 8.86 8.91 17.91
CA PRO A 207 8.28 9.77 18.94
C PRO A 207 8.55 11.24 18.59
N TYR A 208 7.66 12.16 18.96
CA TYR A 208 7.85 13.59 18.88
C TYR A 208 7.27 14.27 20.13
N GLY A 209 8.05 15.13 20.77
CA GLY A 209 7.66 15.76 22.02
C GLY A 209 7.66 14.85 23.25
N ILE A 210 7.86 13.54 23.06
CA ILE A 210 8.01 12.53 24.15
C ILE A 210 9.19 11.61 23.83
N GLY A 211 9.67 10.86 24.83
CA GLY A 211 10.67 9.82 24.62
C GLY A 211 10.08 8.54 23.99
N ARG A 212 10.97 7.61 23.57
CA ARG A 212 10.57 6.32 23.02
C ARG A 212 9.69 5.52 23.99
N GLU A 213 10.12 5.41 25.25
CA GLU A 213 9.40 4.67 26.29
C GLU A 213 7.99 5.22 26.52
N GLY A 214 7.81 6.55 26.45
CA GLY A 214 6.51 7.19 26.55
C GLY A 214 5.60 6.84 25.38
N LEU A 215 6.16 6.80 24.15
CA LEU A 215 5.42 6.37 22.97
C LEU A 215 5.06 4.88 23.03
N GLU A 216 5.98 4.01 23.44
CA GLU A 216 5.74 2.58 23.63
C GLU A 216 4.58 2.34 24.60
N ALA A 217 4.58 3.00 25.75
CA ALA A 217 3.51 2.89 26.74
C ALA A 217 2.14 3.34 26.19
N MET A 218 2.11 4.41 25.38
CA MET A 218 0.87 4.87 24.74
C MET A 218 0.35 3.87 23.69
N LEU A 219 1.24 3.26 22.93
CA LEU A 219 0.89 2.26 21.91
C LEU A 219 0.44 0.95 22.55
N ASP A 220 1.13 0.49 23.59
CA ASP A 220 0.76 -0.70 24.37
C ASP A 220 -0.63 -0.54 25.02
N SER A 221 -0.93 0.63 25.60
CA SER A 221 -2.26 0.92 26.14
C SER A 221 -3.40 0.92 25.10
N ALA A 222 -3.05 1.03 23.82
CA ALA A 222 -3.94 0.93 22.67
C ALA A 222 -3.93 -0.46 22.00
N ASP A 223 -3.33 -1.49 22.65
CA ASP A 223 -3.17 -2.87 22.12
C ASP A 223 -2.41 -2.91 20.80
N VAL A 224 -1.41 -2.05 20.64
CA VAL A 224 -0.55 -1.99 19.46
C VAL A 224 0.84 -2.50 19.80
N GLU A 225 1.12 -3.73 19.35
CA GLU A 225 2.45 -4.33 19.47
C GLU A 225 3.49 -3.55 18.65
N THR A 226 4.64 -3.30 19.24
CA THR A 226 5.76 -2.60 18.62
C THR A 226 7.05 -3.42 18.71
N LEU A 227 7.94 -3.18 17.73
CA LEU A 227 9.31 -3.70 17.74
C LEU A 227 10.28 -2.54 17.52
N GLN A 228 11.30 -2.46 18.36
CA GLN A 228 12.36 -1.47 18.21
C GLN A 228 13.17 -1.72 16.92
N SER A 229 13.50 -0.64 16.20
CA SER A 229 14.40 -0.73 15.04
C SER A 229 15.85 -0.98 15.49
N SER A 230 16.51 -1.94 14.85
CA SER A 230 17.96 -2.17 15.07
C SER A 230 18.84 -1.05 14.48
N LEU A 231 18.34 -0.31 13.48
CA LEU A 231 19.08 0.76 12.80
C LEU A 231 18.97 2.09 13.53
N VAL A 232 17.79 2.40 14.05
CA VAL A 232 17.49 3.65 14.76
C VAL A 232 16.69 3.30 16.00
N PRO A 233 17.33 3.23 17.18
CA PRO A 233 16.70 2.74 18.41
C PRO A 233 15.42 3.47 18.84
N ASP A 234 15.25 4.75 18.46
CA ASP A 234 14.03 5.50 18.73
C ASP A 234 12.90 5.24 17.74
N SER A 235 13.14 4.47 16.68
CA SER A 235 12.10 4.08 15.73
C SER A 235 11.41 2.80 16.16
N LEU A 236 10.09 2.81 16.16
CA LEU A 236 9.25 1.67 16.49
C LEU A 236 8.54 1.17 15.23
N ARG A 237 8.73 -0.11 14.92
CA ARG A 237 7.96 -0.81 13.91
C ARG A 237 6.60 -1.18 14.49
N LEU A 238 5.53 -0.78 13.83
CA LEU A 238 4.18 -1.19 14.20
C LEU A 238 3.83 -2.55 13.61
N ARG A 239 2.99 -3.30 14.29
CA ARG A 239 2.31 -4.47 13.73
C ARG A 239 1.52 -4.08 12.48
N ALA A 240 1.43 -5.00 11.50
CA ALA A 240 0.63 -4.81 10.29
C ALA A 240 -0.86 -4.61 10.61
N GLY A 241 -1.54 -3.78 9.80
CA GLY A 241 -2.98 -3.57 9.91
C GLY A 241 -3.44 -2.52 10.93
N VAL A 242 -2.52 -1.80 11.58
CA VAL A 242 -2.86 -0.72 12.51
C VAL A 242 -3.46 0.48 11.76
N ALA A 243 -4.62 0.95 12.23
CA ALA A 243 -5.25 2.18 11.75
C ALA A 243 -4.58 3.40 12.40
N LEU A 244 -3.44 3.80 11.86
CA LEU A 244 -2.55 4.81 12.45
C LEU A 244 -3.27 6.11 12.84
N THR A 245 -4.16 6.62 11.98
CA THR A 245 -4.91 7.87 12.19
C THR A 245 -5.92 7.79 13.33
N GLU A 246 -6.26 6.58 13.78
CA GLU A 246 -7.18 6.37 14.90
C GLU A 246 -6.45 6.35 16.25
N LEU A 247 -5.14 6.16 16.26
CA LEU A 247 -4.35 6.10 17.47
C LEU A 247 -4.35 7.44 18.22
N GLY A 248 -4.53 7.40 19.53
CA GLY A 248 -4.44 8.57 20.42
C GLY A 248 -3.10 9.28 20.29
N ALA A 249 -2.00 8.53 20.28
CA ALA A 249 -0.65 9.07 20.10
C ALA A 249 -0.48 9.83 18.77
N PHE A 250 -1.11 9.35 17.68
CA PHE A 250 -1.09 10.06 16.40
C PHE A 250 -1.92 11.35 16.47
N LYS A 251 -3.15 11.30 16.97
CA LYS A 251 -4.06 12.45 17.08
C LYS A 251 -3.47 13.55 17.94
N GLN A 252 -2.74 13.18 19.00
CA GLN A 252 -2.07 14.11 19.93
C GLN A 252 -0.71 14.63 19.41
N GLY A 253 -0.26 14.22 18.23
CA GLY A 253 1.01 14.66 17.66
C GLY A 253 2.26 14.06 18.30
N MET A 254 2.11 13.02 19.14
CA MET A 254 3.22 12.39 19.88
C MET A 254 4.08 11.47 19.00
N LEU A 255 3.70 11.26 17.76
CA LEU A 255 4.46 10.47 16.79
C LEU A 255 4.34 11.00 15.36
N PHE A 256 5.31 10.65 14.53
CA PHE A 256 5.24 10.79 13.07
C PHE A 256 5.76 9.53 12.39
N VAL A 257 5.35 9.33 11.13
CA VAL A 257 5.74 8.17 10.32
C VAL A 257 7.04 8.49 9.61
N GLN A 258 8.05 7.65 9.81
CA GLN A 258 9.33 7.77 9.10
C GLN A 258 10.05 6.44 9.05
N ASP A 259 10.55 6.09 7.87
CA ASP A 259 11.45 4.97 7.67
C ASP A 259 12.80 5.22 8.40
N PRO A 260 13.37 4.23 9.11
CA PRO A 260 14.65 4.38 9.78
C PRO A 260 15.79 4.84 8.87
N ALA A 261 15.81 4.40 7.61
CA ALA A 261 16.84 4.85 6.65
C ALA A 261 16.73 6.37 6.36
N ALA A 262 15.51 6.92 6.35
CA ALA A 262 15.33 8.37 6.21
C ALA A 262 15.83 9.14 7.44
N THR A 263 15.71 8.57 8.65
CA THR A 263 16.30 9.13 9.87
C THR A 263 17.84 9.10 9.81
N LEU A 264 18.44 7.98 9.35
CA LEU A 264 19.88 7.87 9.19
C LEU A 264 20.48 8.97 8.29
N VAL A 265 19.77 9.40 7.25
CA VAL A 265 20.21 10.52 6.38
C VAL A 265 20.38 11.80 7.19
N THR A 266 19.43 12.11 8.08
CA THR A 266 19.52 13.32 8.92
C THR A 266 20.60 13.21 9.99
N GLN A 267 20.78 12.03 10.57
CA GLN A 267 21.86 11.75 11.52
C GLN A 267 23.24 11.81 10.87
N TYR A 268 23.38 11.29 9.65
CA TYR A 268 24.63 11.37 8.88
C TYR A 268 25.03 12.80 8.56
N ALA A 269 24.07 13.70 8.35
CA ALA A 269 24.36 15.11 8.11
C ALA A 269 25.00 15.82 9.33
N ALA A 270 24.79 15.27 10.54
CA ALA A 270 25.45 15.66 11.79
C ALA A 270 25.49 17.19 12.04
N PHE A 271 24.37 17.89 11.82
CA PHE A 271 24.30 19.34 12.06
C PHE A 271 24.56 19.69 13.52
N PRO A 272 25.32 20.78 13.81
CA PRO A 272 25.49 21.26 15.15
C PRO A 272 24.15 21.60 15.84
N GLN A 273 24.08 21.39 17.14
CA GLN A 273 22.93 21.83 17.94
C GLN A 273 22.69 23.34 17.76
N GLY A 274 21.46 23.72 17.48
CA GLY A 274 21.10 25.12 17.26
C GLY A 274 21.43 25.67 15.87
N ALA A 275 21.83 24.83 14.93
CA ALA A 275 22.10 25.26 13.56
C ALA A 275 20.85 25.81 12.85
N LEU A 276 21.07 26.74 11.90
CA LEU A 276 20.08 27.08 10.88
C LEU A 276 20.22 26.09 9.71
N VAL A 277 19.15 25.38 9.39
CA VAL A 277 19.16 24.30 8.39
C VAL A 277 18.15 24.57 7.28
N ALA A 278 18.51 24.27 6.03
CA ALA A 278 17.60 24.28 4.88
C ALA A 278 17.37 22.85 4.36
N ASP A 279 16.09 22.42 4.33
CA ASP A 279 15.65 21.20 3.65
C ASP A 279 14.99 21.60 2.33
N LEU A 280 15.70 21.44 1.22
CA LEU A 280 15.28 21.91 -0.11
C LEU A 280 14.37 20.92 -0.87
N CYS A 281 14.13 19.74 -0.32
CA CYS A 281 13.21 18.72 -0.83
C CYS A 281 12.37 18.18 0.31
N ALA A 282 11.75 19.08 1.06
CA ALA A 282 11.24 18.86 2.41
C ALA A 282 10.01 17.93 2.46
N ALA A 283 9.07 18.12 1.53
CA ALA A 283 7.78 17.42 1.62
C ALA A 283 7.90 15.89 1.38
N PRO A 284 7.21 15.09 2.19
CA PRO A 284 6.11 15.39 3.12
C PRO A 284 6.53 15.79 4.55
N GLY A 285 7.80 16.05 4.85
CA GLY A 285 8.24 16.66 6.10
C GLY A 285 8.90 15.73 7.12
N GLY A 286 9.04 14.42 6.86
CA GLY A 286 9.62 13.49 7.82
C GLY A 286 11.07 13.84 8.21
N LYS A 287 11.95 14.13 7.23
CA LYS A 287 13.31 14.60 7.51
C LYS A 287 13.34 15.96 8.17
N THR A 288 12.50 16.88 7.70
CA THR A 288 12.33 18.21 8.30
C THR A 288 11.99 18.14 9.79
N LEU A 289 11.05 17.26 10.19
CA LEU A 289 10.70 17.04 11.59
C LEU A 289 11.86 16.47 12.40
N GLU A 290 12.65 15.58 11.83
CA GLU A 290 13.84 15.06 12.51
C GLU A 290 14.91 16.15 12.68
N LEU A 291 15.13 16.98 11.66
CA LEU A 291 16.05 18.13 11.71
C LEU A 291 15.59 19.18 12.75
N SER A 292 14.28 19.39 12.88
CA SER A 292 13.72 20.38 13.82
C SER A 292 14.00 20.08 15.30
N ARG A 293 14.37 18.83 15.63
CA ARG A 293 14.72 18.43 17.00
C ARG A 293 15.98 19.12 17.54
N THR A 294 16.92 19.39 16.64
CA THR A 294 18.25 19.92 17.01
C THR A 294 18.54 21.29 16.42
N ALA A 295 17.91 21.65 15.32
CA ALA A 295 18.06 22.96 14.68
C ALA A 295 17.37 24.08 15.47
N SER A 296 17.93 25.29 15.42
CA SER A 296 17.24 26.50 15.90
C SER A 296 16.09 26.89 14.96
N LEU A 297 16.29 26.70 13.67
CA LEU A 297 15.28 26.96 12.63
C LEU A 297 15.53 26.03 11.43
N VAL A 298 14.47 25.47 10.87
CA VAL A 298 14.49 24.73 9.61
C VAL A 298 13.68 25.47 8.56
N ILE A 299 14.33 25.83 7.45
CA ILE A 299 13.66 26.33 6.23
C ILE A 299 13.33 25.10 5.37
N ALA A 300 12.05 24.78 5.25
CA ALA A 300 11.54 23.60 4.55
C ALA A 300 10.94 24.00 3.20
N ALA A 301 11.64 23.75 2.11
CA ALA A 301 11.21 24.10 0.76
C ALA A 301 10.85 22.85 -0.07
N ASP A 302 9.78 22.93 -0.84
CA ASP A 302 9.43 21.94 -1.88
C ASP A 302 8.69 22.62 -3.02
N ARG A 303 9.00 22.25 -4.26
CA ARG A 303 8.41 22.87 -5.47
C ARG A 303 6.92 22.55 -5.67
N ASN A 304 6.37 21.58 -4.95
CA ASN A 304 5.01 21.12 -5.12
C ASN A 304 4.12 21.64 -3.98
N SER A 305 3.22 22.59 -4.28
CA SER A 305 2.35 23.23 -3.31
C SER A 305 1.46 22.23 -2.54
N THR A 306 0.86 21.25 -3.23
CA THR A 306 0.01 20.23 -2.58
C THR A 306 0.80 19.37 -1.58
N ARG A 307 2.06 19.07 -1.87
CA ARG A 307 2.94 18.35 -0.94
C ARG A 307 3.33 19.23 0.25
N VAL A 308 3.58 20.53 0.02
CA VAL A 308 3.83 21.50 1.09
C VAL A 308 2.61 21.65 2.00
N GLU A 309 1.41 21.74 1.47
CA GLU A 309 0.16 21.77 2.26
C GLU A 309 0.04 20.54 3.18
N ARG A 310 0.29 19.33 2.66
CA ARG A 310 0.30 18.10 3.48
C ARG A 310 1.37 18.12 4.57
N MET A 311 2.56 18.65 4.25
CA MET A 311 3.64 18.84 5.20
C MET A 311 3.21 19.79 6.33
N LEU A 312 2.60 20.92 6.01
CA LEU A 312 2.10 21.89 7.00
C LEU A 312 1.06 21.28 7.95
N VAL A 313 0.14 20.46 7.42
CA VAL A 313 -0.82 19.72 8.26
C VAL A 313 -0.09 18.77 9.23
N GLY A 314 0.91 18.04 8.75
CA GLY A 314 1.73 17.16 9.60
C GLY A 314 2.49 17.91 10.68
N MET A 315 3.13 19.02 10.33
CA MET A 315 3.88 19.88 11.25
C MET A 315 2.97 20.53 12.30
N GLY A 316 1.80 21.03 11.89
CA GLY A 316 0.80 21.57 12.81
C GLY A 316 0.31 20.52 13.81
N ARG A 317 0.14 19.27 13.36
CA ARG A 317 -0.27 18.17 14.24
C ARG A 317 0.76 17.85 15.33
N VAL A 318 2.04 17.84 14.99
CA VAL A 318 3.12 17.53 15.96
C VAL A 318 3.62 18.75 16.73
N GLY A 319 3.24 19.96 16.33
CA GLY A 319 3.64 21.19 16.99
C GLY A 319 5.12 21.53 16.80
N ALA A 320 5.61 21.59 15.55
CA ALA A 320 6.98 21.96 15.22
C ALA A 320 7.13 23.49 14.99
N PRO A 321 7.43 24.31 16.03
CA PRO A 321 7.36 25.77 15.94
C PRO A 321 8.54 26.39 15.19
N ASN A 322 9.65 25.67 15.08
CA ASN A 322 10.90 26.11 14.46
C ASN A 322 11.03 25.66 13.00
N VAL A 323 9.92 25.49 12.29
CA VAL A 323 9.91 25.17 10.86
C VAL A 323 9.16 26.23 10.08
N ILE A 324 9.81 26.77 9.04
CA ILE A 324 9.20 27.68 8.07
C ILE A 324 9.10 26.94 6.73
N ALA A 325 7.87 26.81 6.21
CA ALA A 325 7.62 26.15 4.93
C ALA A 325 7.61 27.15 3.77
N MET A 326 8.18 26.76 2.64
CA MET A 326 8.27 27.55 1.40
C MET A 326 7.93 26.69 0.19
N ILE A 327 7.46 27.34 -0.89
CA ILE A 327 7.22 26.71 -2.21
C ILE A 327 8.29 27.19 -3.19
#